data_9aa9b249b23eafe1e4e7b4935c95e401
#
_entry.id   9aa9b249b23eafe1e4e7b4935c95e401
#
_cell.length_a   1.000
_cell.length_b   1.000
_cell.length_c   1.000
_cell.angle_alpha   90.00
_cell.angle_beta   90.00
_cell.angle_gamma   90.00
#
_symmetry.space_group_name_H-M   'P 1'
#
loop_
_entity.id
_entity.type
_entity.pdbx_description
1 polymer ?
#
loop_
_entity_poly.entity_id
_entity_poly.type
_entity_poly.pdbx_seq_one_letter_code
_entity_poly.pdbx_strand_id
1 'polypeptide(L)'
;MALDGIYTHHLIKELQQEITQFRVESIWHNHTFFFFQFYHQKQRKHLIFNLNASFVGCYITKNPLPKQEPTSFVNQLKKYFEGGILTKIEQYRTDRVFIFNFTVYDFILGPLERQLIFEAMGKHANLYIVENGKIIDLYKKSFVVDGRHLIPNAQFEFFITEKSDATSYQYHPLLEPKNITEKYLGISLRLAKFLHQTGQNPYEIPVQPTLSLKENKSYFFNIFEGEVKHFNTLSEALDNRTIELNNPKLEYEKVLKDNIKKLTRKLEHLIQQKEKSLINLSYKEKGDYIYSQNIDLQLKLNFLDHVELDETKSLSQNAQHFYKLYQKAKRAIEFLDQEIEKLKEDILVFEHLFDELSRASKNELIDFNEILKPYLPKIKHKNKKPHESKILTIHDQGVTYYVGKNAYQNEYLLRTYQKNGYFWFHVKDASGSHVVVKSDSLTESIIRTASMLAAYYSSQRLSSSIPVIYTDIKNVKRMANKPASLVKVKNEKAIYIDIDETKIHNLTHER
;
A
#
# COMPACT_ATOMS: atom_id res chain seq x y z
N MET A 1 19.34 -4.73 -0.46
CA MET A 1 19.12 -6.16 -0.73
C MET A 1 18.23 -6.69 0.37
N ALA A 2 17.13 -7.35 0.03
CA ALA A 2 16.42 -8.14 1.02
C ALA A 2 17.31 -9.33 1.42
N LEU A 3 17.07 -9.92 2.58
CA LEU A 3 17.69 -11.20 2.95
C LEU A 3 17.52 -12.19 1.80
N ASP A 4 18.53 -13.01 1.53
CA ASP A 4 18.38 -14.21 0.72
C ASP A 4 18.44 -15.47 1.59
N GLY A 5 18.28 -16.64 1.00
CA GLY A 5 18.22 -17.88 1.77
C GLY A 5 19.52 -18.24 2.44
N ILE A 6 20.66 -17.92 1.84
CA ILE A 6 21.99 -18.21 2.43
C ILE A 6 22.25 -17.27 3.61
N TYR A 7 21.92 -15.98 3.48
CA TYR A 7 21.98 -15.06 4.62
C TYR A 7 21.06 -15.50 5.76
N THR A 8 19.84 -15.92 5.42
CA THR A 8 18.86 -16.45 6.39
C THR A 8 19.42 -17.65 7.15
N HIS A 9 20.10 -18.57 6.46
CA HIS A 9 20.75 -19.72 7.07
C HIS A 9 21.78 -19.33 8.14
N HIS A 10 22.70 -18.43 7.81
CA HIS A 10 23.70 -17.97 8.76
C HIS A 10 23.10 -17.19 9.92
N LEU A 11 22.07 -16.38 9.66
CA LEU A 11 21.37 -15.61 10.69
C LEU A 11 20.60 -16.52 11.65
N ILE A 12 19.97 -17.58 11.15
CA ILE A 12 19.29 -18.58 12.02
C ILE A 12 20.31 -19.27 12.92
N LYS A 13 21.48 -19.65 12.41
CA LYS A 13 22.54 -20.23 13.26
C LYS A 13 22.96 -19.29 14.40
N GLU A 14 23.13 -18.00 14.09
CA GLU A 14 23.42 -16.98 15.10
C GLU A 14 22.30 -16.87 16.14
N LEU A 15 21.04 -16.71 15.67
CA LEU A 15 19.88 -16.59 16.56
C LEU A 15 19.68 -17.83 17.44
N GLN A 16 19.91 -19.04 16.92
CA GLN A 16 19.86 -20.27 17.70
C GLN A 16 20.84 -20.26 18.87
N GLN A 17 22.07 -19.83 18.66
CA GLN A 17 23.10 -19.73 19.69
C GLN A 17 22.76 -18.67 20.74
N GLU A 18 22.10 -17.59 20.31
CA GLU A 18 21.86 -16.40 21.12
C GLU A 18 20.62 -16.47 22.00
N ILE A 19 19.51 -17.07 21.53
CA ILE A 19 18.19 -16.97 22.19
C ILE A 19 17.45 -18.30 22.35
N THR A 20 17.98 -19.45 21.96
CA THR A 20 17.36 -20.75 22.25
C THR A 20 17.33 -20.98 23.77
N GLN A 21 16.25 -21.56 24.29
CA GLN A 21 15.94 -21.78 25.71
C GLN A 21 15.60 -20.47 26.47
N PHE A 22 15.48 -19.34 25.80
CA PHE A 22 15.02 -18.12 26.44
C PHE A 22 13.49 -18.10 26.52
N ARG A 23 12.97 -17.56 27.63
CA ARG A 23 11.55 -17.34 27.85
C ARG A 23 11.13 -15.98 27.31
N VAL A 24 9.98 -15.89 26.64
CA VAL A 24 9.38 -14.62 26.21
C VAL A 24 8.83 -13.88 27.43
N GLU A 25 9.38 -12.70 27.72
CA GLU A 25 8.97 -11.86 28.86
C GLU A 25 7.89 -10.83 28.44
N SER A 26 8.04 -10.21 27.28
CA SER A 26 7.04 -9.28 26.76
C SER A 26 7.10 -9.13 25.23
N ILE A 27 5.95 -8.80 24.64
CA ILE A 27 5.81 -8.58 23.20
C ILE A 27 5.16 -7.20 22.95
N TRP A 28 5.70 -6.42 22.02
CA TRP A 28 5.10 -5.15 21.59
C TRP A 28 5.42 -4.86 20.14
N HIS A 29 4.89 -3.77 19.62
CA HIS A 29 5.20 -3.31 18.28
C HIS A 29 5.45 -1.79 18.24
N ASN A 30 6.08 -1.38 17.16
CA ASN A 30 6.18 0.01 16.73
C ASN A 30 6.05 0.02 15.20
N HIS A 31 4.92 0.51 14.67
CA HIS A 31 4.56 0.39 13.26
C HIS A 31 4.63 -1.06 12.74
N THR A 32 5.52 -1.33 11.77
CA THR A 32 5.73 -2.64 11.16
C THR A 32 6.83 -3.47 11.84
N PHE A 33 7.31 -3.03 12.99
CA PHE A 33 8.34 -3.68 13.79
C PHE A 33 7.70 -4.38 14.97
N PHE A 34 7.91 -5.68 15.11
CA PHE A 34 7.44 -6.47 16.25
C PHE A 34 8.63 -6.89 17.09
N PHE A 35 8.54 -6.67 18.40
CA PHE A 35 9.61 -6.91 19.34
C PHE A 35 9.19 -8.02 20.31
N PHE A 36 10.11 -8.99 20.49
CA PHE A 36 10.02 -10.02 21.51
C PHE A 36 11.16 -9.84 22.49
N GLN A 37 10.85 -9.51 23.74
CA GLN A 37 11.83 -9.47 24.82
C GLN A 37 11.95 -10.86 25.42
N PHE A 38 13.14 -11.41 25.31
CA PHE A 38 13.52 -12.70 25.85
C PHE A 38 14.30 -12.53 27.15
N TYR A 39 14.11 -13.47 28.09
CA TYR A 39 14.81 -13.49 29.37
C TYR A 39 15.33 -14.89 29.67
N HIS A 40 16.62 -14.99 30.03
CA HIS A 40 17.26 -16.22 30.52
C HIS A 40 18.46 -15.85 31.40
N GLN A 41 18.62 -16.48 32.56
CA GLN A 41 19.78 -16.34 33.47
C GLN A 41 20.23 -14.89 33.69
N LYS A 42 19.30 -13.99 34.06
CA LYS A 42 19.51 -12.55 34.25
C LYS A 42 19.89 -11.74 32.99
N GLN A 43 19.87 -12.37 31.82
CA GLN A 43 20.09 -11.69 30.55
C GLN A 43 18.76 -11.40 29.85
N ARG A 44 18.65 -10.21 29.26
CA ARG A 44 17.53 -9.81 28.40
C ARG A 44 18.04 -9.56 26.99
N LYS A 45 17.33 -10.12 26.01
CA LYS A 45 17.61 -9.90 24.57
C LYS A 45 16.32 -9.49 23.86
N HIS A 46 16.44 -8.60 22.90
CA HIS A 46 15.31 -8.11 22.12
C HIS A 46 15.44 -8.63 20.68
N LEU A 47 14.55 -9.54 20.29
CA LEU A 47 14.42 -9.97 18.90
C LEU A 47 13.42 -9.05 18.21
N ILE A 48 13.78 -8.55 17.04
CA ILE A 48 12.94 -7.73 16.18
C ILE A 48 12.54 -8.52 14.92
N PHE A 49 11.26 -8.45 14.57
CA PHE A 49 10.74 -8.82 13.25
C PHE A 49 10.39 -7.53 12.52
N ASN A 50 11.15 -7.21 11.51
CA ASN A 50 10.93 -6.02 10.70
C ASN A 50 10.20 -6.40 9.41
N LEU A 51 8.92 -6.01 9.30
CA LEU A 51 8.06 -6.29 8.15
C LEU A 51 8.00 -5.13 7.14
N ASN A 52 8.86 -4.12 7.29
CA ASN A 52 8.98 -3.05 6.31
C ASN A 52 9.59 -3.60 5.01
N ALA A 53 8.89 -3.39 3.88
CA ALA A 53 9.28 -3.95 2.59
C ALA A 53 10.72 -3.61 2.15
N SER A 54 11.23 -2.44 2.54
CA SER A 54 12.58 -1.99 2.20
C SER A 54 13.68 -2.61 3.08
N PHE A 55 13.34 -3.08 4.30
CA PHE A 55 14.28 -3.52 5.32
C PHE A 55 13.87 -4.82 6.03
N VAL A 56 13.10 -5.66 5.36
CA VAL A 56 12.62 -6.93 5.93
C VAL A 56 13.76 -7.70 6.57
N GLY A 57 13.54 -8.20 7.78
CA GLY A 57 14.53 -9.00 8.51
C GLY A 57 14.09 -9.35 9.92
N CYS A 58 14.85 -10.28 10.52
CA CYS A 58 14.69 -10.71 11.89
C CYS A 58 16.08 -10.75 12.52
N TYR A 59 16.31 -10.04 13.64
CA TYR A 59 17.63 -9.94 14.27
C TYR A 59 17.53 -9.45 15.72
N ILE A 60 18.61 -9.63 16.47
CA ILE A 60 18.71 -9.11 17.83
C ILE A 60 19.10 -7.63 17.78
N THR A 61 18.35 -6.78 18.49
CA THR A 61 18.61 -5.34 18.59
C THR A 61 19.02 -4.94 20.00
N LYS A 62 19.97 -4.01 20.10
CA LYS A 62 20.36 -3.37 21.36
C LYS A 62 19.51 -2.12 21.65
N ASN A 63 18.82 -1.59 20.61
CA ASN A 63 18.07 -0.34 20.66
C ASN A 63 16.59 -0.55 20.26
N PRO A 64 15.79 -1.26 21.09
CA PRO A 64 14.39 -1.50 20.78
C PRO A 64 13.59 -0.19 20.76
N LEU A 65 12.67 -0.07 19.80
CA LEU A 65 11.80 1.10 19.70
C LEU A 65 10.75 1.14 20.81
N PRO A 66 10.25 2.33 21.17
CA PRO A 66 9.20 2.49 22.16
C PRO A 66 7.94 1.70 21.82
N LYS A 67 7.24 1.24 22.85
CA LYS A 67 5.96 0.54 22.72
C LYS A 67 4.88 1.48 22.16
N GLN A 68 4.07 0.98 21.24
CA GLN A 68 2.83 1.63 20.79
C GLN A 68 1.62 0.90 21.35
N GLU A 69 0.43 1.52 21.24
CA GLU A 69 -0.84 0.90 21.59
C GLU A 69 -0.99 -0.46 20.88
N PRO A 70 -1.28 -1.54 21.60
CA PRO A 70 -1.30 -2.87 21.01
C PRO A 70 -2.43 -3.03 20.00
N THR A 71 -2.10 -3.56 18.84
CA THR A 71 -3.09 -3.97 17.83
C THR A 71 -3.71 -5.32 18.21
N SER A 72 -4.83 -5.69 17.57
CA SER A 72 -5.46 -7.01 17.75
C SER A 72 -4.44 -8.14 17.53
N PHE A 73 -3.60 -8.07 16.49
CA PHE A 73 -2.58 -9.08 16.22
C PHE A 73 -1.50 -9.15 17.30
N VAL A 74 -1.06 -8.01 17.86
CA VAL A 74 -0.11 -8.00 19.00
C VAL A 74 -0.71 -8.64 20.23
N ASN A 75 -2.00 -8.41 20.50
CA ASN A 75 -2.69 -9.07 21.60
C ASN A 75 -2.73 -10.60 21.41
N GLN A 76 -2.90 -11.08 20.18
CA GLN A 76 -2.80 -12.50 19.88
C GLN A 76 -1.36 -13.01 20.08
N LEU A 77 -0.33 -12.30 19.61
CA LEU A 77 1.07 -12.67 19.86
C LEU A 77 1.35 -12.80 21.36
N LYS A 78 0.90 -11.85 22.18
CA LYS A 78 1.04 -11.90 23.64
C LYS A 78 0.35 -13.13 24.22
N LYS A 79 -0.93 -13.34 23.89
CA LYS A 79 -1.73 -14.46 24.37
C LYS A 79 -1.08 -15.82 24.07
N TYR A 80 -0.47 -15.96 22.91
CA TYR A 80 0.03 -17.25 22.44
C TYR A 80 1.51 -17.49 22.76
N PHE A 81 2.32 -16.46 23.01
CA PHE A 81 3.76 -16.62 23.18
C PHE A 81 4.36 -16.01 24.46
N GLU A 82 3.72 -15.04 25.14
CA GLU A 82 4.25 -14.56 26.43
C GLU A 82 4.29 -15.69 27.47
N GLY A 83 5.42 -15.83 28.13
CA GLY A 83 5.69 -16.93 29.04
C GLY A 83 6.23 -18.21 28.39
N GLY A 84 6.14 -18.33 27.06
CA GLY A 84 6.65 -19.48 26.31
C GLY A 84 8.17 -19.49 26.21
N ILE A 85 8.75 -20.68 26.06
CA ILE A 85 10.18 -20.92 25.89
C ILE A 85 10.46 -21.22 24.42
N LEU A 86 11.39 -20.50 23.83
CA LEU A 86 11.88 -20.76 22.45
C LEU A 86 12.76 -22.01 22.47
N THR A 87 12.30 -23.08 21.84
CA THR A 87 13.00 -24.37 21.84
C THR A 87 13.90 -24.55 20.62
N LYS A 88 13.50 -24.05 19.45
CA LYS A 88 14.22 -24.22 18.19
C LYS A 88 13.89 -23.11 17.20
N ILE A 89 14.85 -22.76 16.32
CA ILE A 89 14.65 -21.90 15.16
C ILE A 89 15.06 -22.70 13.93
N GLU A 90 14.22 -22.77 12.92
CA GLU A 90 14.49 -23.52 11.68
C GLU A 90 14.29 -22.65 10.45
N GLN A 91 14.94 -23.02 9.37
CA GLN A 91 14.71 -22.47 8.04
C GLN A 91 13.83 -23.43 7.24
N TYR A 92 12.83 -22.91 6.56
CA TYR A 92 12.09 -23.74 5.60
C TYR A 92 12.91 -23.91 4.33
N ARG A 93 13.35 -25.13 4.04
CA ARG A 93 14.24 -25.44 2.91
C ARG A 93 15.45 -24.48 2.89
N THR A 94 15.70 -23.85 1.76
CA THR A 94 16.71 -22.78 1.65
C THR A 94 16.12 -21.42 1.38
N ASP A 95 14.83 -21.20 1.72
CA ASP A 95 14.13 -19.93 1.50
C ASP A 95 14.27 -18.97 2.71
N ARG A 96 13.77 -17.76 2.55
CA ARG A 96 13.75 -16.67 3.54
C ARG A 96 12.59 -16.81 4.52
N VAL A 97 12.43 -18.02 5.04
CA VAL A 97 11.36 -18.35 6.01
C VAL A 97 11.99 -18.85 7.29
N PHE A 98 11.66 -18.16 8.38
CA PHE A 98 12.07 -18.50 9.73
C PHE A 98 10.91 -19.18 10.45
N ILE A 99 11.17 -20.32 11.10
CA ILE A 99 10.21 -21.07 11.93
C ILE A 99 10.75 -21.06 13.34
N PHE A 100 10.08 -20.35 14.24
CA PHE A 100 10.39 -20.31 15.67
C PHE A 100 9.43 -21.25 16.39
N ASN A 101 9.97 -22.32 17.00
CA ASN A 101 9.21 -23.30 17.76
C ASN A 101 9.25 -22.92 19.24
N PHE A 102 8.07 -22.84 19.86
CA PHE A 102 7.90 -22.49 21.27
C PHE A 102 7.15 -23.58 21.99
N THR A 103 7.61 -23.91 23.19
CA THR A 103 6.80 -24.65 24.18
C THR A 103 6.15 -23.63 25.11
N VAL A 104 4.82 -23.58 25.10
CA VAL A 104 4.00 -22.68 25.91
C VAL A 104 3.19 -23.53 26.88
N TYR A 105 3.21 -23.20 28.18
CA TYR A 105 2.48 -23.93 29.18
C TYR A 105 1.06 -23.39 29.31
N ASP A 106 0.07 -24.22 28.98
CA ASP A 106 -1.35 -23.98 29.24
C ASP A 106 -1.75 -24.59 30.57
N PHE A 107 -2.54 -23.85 31.37
CA PHE A 107 -2.91 -24.28 32.70
C PHE A 107 -3.77 -25.56 32.73
N ILE A 108 -4.56 -25.79 31.67
CA ILE A 108 -5.47 -26.95 31.58
C ILE A 108 -4.84 -28.08 30.75
N LEU A 109 -4.21 -27.73 29.61
CA LEU A 109 -3.74 -28.71 28.64
C LEU A 109 -2.26 -29.10 28.84
N GLY A 110 -1.54 -28.42 29.73
CA GLY A 110 -0.10 -28.63 29.92
C GLY A 110 0.76 -27.96 28.81
N PRO A 111 1.94 -28.52 28.49
CA PRO A 111 2.83 -27.97 27.50
C PRO A 111 2.24 -28.12 26.09
N LEU A 112 2.17 -27.01 25.35
CA LEU A 112 1.71 -26.92 23.96
C LEU A 112 2.82 -26.46 23.08
N GLU A 113 2.96 -27.08 21.90
CA GLU A 113 3.91 -26.67 20.89
C GLU A 113 3.23 -25.65 19.94
N ARG A 114 3.87 -24.48 19.78
CA ARG A 114 3.41 -23.38 18.92
C ARG A 114 4.52 -22.88 18.02
N GLN A 115 4.15 -22.45 16.83
CA GLN A 115 5.09 -21.91 15.87
C GLN A 115 4.79 -20.45 15.58
N LEU A 116 5.83 -19.62 15.59
CA LEU A 116 5.81 -18.30 15.01
C LEU A 116 6.59 -18.39 13.70
N ILE A 117 5.90 -18.20 12.57
CA ILE A 117 6.52 -18.30 11.25
C ILE A 117 6.66 -16.91 10.66
N PHE A 118 7.88 -16.56 10.25
CA PHE A 118 8.19 -15.30 9.62
C PHE A 118 8.66 -15.52 8.18
N GLU A 119 7.84 -15.07 7.22
CA GLU A 119 8.18 -15.05 5.80
C GLU A 119 8.81 -13.69 5.43
N ALA A 120 10.13 -13.64 5.18
CA ALA A 120 10.86 -12.41 4.88
C ALA A 120 10.85 -12.07 3.37
N MET A 121 9.65 -12.00 2.75
CA MET A 121 9.43 -11.90 1.31
C MET A 121 9.21 -10.46 0.81
N GLY A 122 9.97 -9.49 1.31
CA GLY A 122 9.87 -8.08 0.88
C GLY A 122 8.49 -7.49 1.12
N LYS A 123 7.80 -7.01 0.08
CA LYS A 123 6.43 -6.46 0.22
C LYS A 123 5.39 -7.48 0.70
N HIS A 124 5.65 -8.76 0.51
CA HIS A 124 4.82 -9.88 0.97
C HIS A 124 5.27 -10.44 2.33
N ALA A 125 6.22 -9.80 3.00
CA ALA A 125 6.63 -10.23 4.34
C ALA A 125 5.43 -10.33 5.28
N ASN A 126 5.36 -11.44 6.03
CA ASN A 126 4.25 -11.73 6.93
C ASN A 126 4.72 -12.48 8.17
N LEU A 127 3.91 -12.44 9.23
CA LEU A 127 4.16 -13.11 10.50
C LEU A 127 2.91 -13.91 10.88
N TYR A 128 3.07 -15.21 11.18
CA TYR A 128 1.98 -16.15 11.42
C TYR A 128 2.12 -16.78 12.79
N ILE A 129 1.00 -16.90 13.51
CA ILE A 129 0.83 -17.76 14.69
C ILE A 129 0.25 -19.08 14.21
N VAL A 130 0.97 -20.17 14.38
CA VAL A 130 0.55 -21.49 13.91
C VAL A 130 0.54 -22.48 15.08
N GLU A 131 -0.53 -23.27 15.19
CA GLU A 131 -0.69 -24.35 16.15
C GLU A 131 -1.29 -25.56 15.44
N ASN A 132 -0.69 -26.73 15.59
CA ASN A 132 -1.12 -27.98 14.94
C ASN A 132 -1.33 -27.83 13.42
N GLY A 133 -0.45 -27.09 12.74
CA GLY A 133 -0.50 -26.83 11.29
C GLY A 133 -1.58 -25.84 10.85
N LYS A 134 -2.38 -25.27 11.76
CA LYS A 134 -3.42 -24.28 11.43
C LYS A 134 -2.98 -22.87 11.81
N ILE A 135 -3.35 -21.91 10.98
CA ILE A 135 -3.14 -20.49 11.25
C ILE A 135 -4.11 -20.04 12.35
N ILE A 136 -3.60 -19.66 13.50
CA ILE A 136 -4.40 -19.06 14.58
C ILE A 136 -4.68 -17.59 14.26
N ASP A 137 -3.64 -16.84 13.91
CA ASP A 137 -3.74 -15.46 13.42
C ASP A 137 -2.49 -15.09 12.58
N LEU A 138 -2.58 -14.01 11.84
CA LEU A 138 -1.48 -13.52 11.00
C LEU A 138 -1.56 -12.01 10.83
N TYR A 139 -0.41 -11.38 10.53
CA TYR A 139 -0.34 -9.92 10.41
C TYR A 139 -1.05 -9.39 9.17
N LYS A 140 -0.77 -9.95 7.98
CA LYS A 140 -1.43 -9.56 6.73
C LYS A 140 -2.40 -10.64 6.28
N LYS A 141 -3.70 -10.35 6.34
CA LYS A 141 -4.78 -11.26 5.98
C LYS A 141 -5.18 -11.06 4.52
N SER A 142 -5.34 -12.17 3.79
CA SER A 142 -5.84 -12.18 2.42
C SER A 142 -6.54 -13.49 2.10
N PHE A 143 -7.63 -13.44 1.33
CA PHE A 143 -8.40 -14.65 1.02
C PHE A 143 -7.62 -15.64 0.14
N VAL A 144 -6.90 -15.14 -0.87
CA VAL A 144 -6.03 -15.96 -1.72
C VAL A 144 -4.80 -15.16 -2.13
N VAL A 145 -3.61 -15.69 -1.84
CA VAL A 145 -2.34 -15.17 -2.33
C VAL A 145 -1.49 -16.35 -2.77
N ASP A 146 -1.11 -16.40 -4.02
CA ASP A 146 -0.31 -17.47 -4.61
C ASP A 146 -0.88 -18.88 -4.32
N GLY A 147 -2.21 -19.03 -4.41
CA GLY A 147 -2.94 -20.28 -4.14
C GLY A 147 -3.17 -20.61 -2.67
N ARG A 148 -2.63 -19.81 -1.72
CA ARG A 148 -2.76 -20.03 -0.27
C ARG A 148 -3.86 -19.18 0.35
N HIS A 149 -4.57 -19.72 1.33
CA HIS A 149 -5.55 -19.00 2.13
C HIS A 149 -4.89 -18.39 3.37
N LEU A 150 -4.62 -17.09 3.34
CA LEU A 150 -3.96 -16.36 4.42
C LEU A 150 -5.01 -15.75 5.37
N ILE A 151 -5.76 -16.61 6.05
CA ILE A 151 -6.82 -16.24 7.01
C ILE A 151 -6.76 -17.13 8.26
N PRO A 152 -7.27 -16.68 9.42
CA PRO A 152 -7.39 -17.52 10.61
C PRO A 152 -8.18 -18.79 10.34
N ASN A 153 -7.81 -19.87 11.01
CA ASN A 153 -8.33 -21.24 10.92
C ASN A 153 -8.04 -21.98 9.59
N ALA A 154 -7.40 -21.36 8.60
CA ALA A 154 -6.91 -22.06 7.44
C ALA A 154 -5.71 -22.95 7.78
N GLN A 155 -5.50 -24.02 7.01
CA GLN A 155 -4.27 -24.81 7.04
C GLN A 155 -3.09 -23.92 6.65
N PHE A 156 -2.00 -23.96 7.42
CA PHE A 156 -0.77 -23.27 7.04
C PHE A 156 -0.04 -24.07 5.96
N GLU A 157 0.26 -23.42 4.85
CA GLU A 157 0.99 -23.99 3.74
C GLU A 157 2.16 -23.09 3.38
N PHE A 158 3.33 -23.68 3.09
CA PHE A 158 4.45 -22.93 2.57
C PHE A 158 4.26 -22.65 1.07
N PHE A 159 4.95 -21.61 0.59
CA PHE A 159 4.98 -21.31 -0.84
C PHE A 159 5.63 -22.47 -1.62
N ILE A 160 4.91 -23.00 -2.59
CA ILE A 160 5.39 -24.10 -3.44
C ILE A 160 6.28 -23.53 -4.55
N THR A 161 7.44 -24.16 -4.75
CA THR A 161 8.36 -23.82 -5.84
C THR A 161 9.05 -25.07 -6.34
N GLU A 162 9.29 -25.13 -7.65
CA GLU A 162 10.02 -26.22 -8.32
C GLU A 162 11.54 -26.07 -8.19
N LYS A 163 12.04 -24.95 -7.62
CA LYS A 163 13.47 -24.73 -7.46
C LYS A 163 14.10 -25.74 -6.51
N SER A 164 15.29 -26.21 -6.86
CA SER A 164 16.12 -27.06 -6.00
C SER A 164 16.66 -26.27 -4.81
N ASP A 165 16.91 -26.92 -3.69
CA ASP A 165 17.54 -26.28 -2.54
C ASP A 165 18.97 -25.86 -2.85
N ALA A 166 19.39 -24.70 -2.33
CA ALA A 166 20.75 -24.20 -2.51
C ALA A 166 21.83 -25.14 -1.91
N THR A 167 21.46 -26.05 -0.99
CA THR A 167 22.35 -27.10 -0.49
C THR A 167 22.84 -28.06 -1.59
N SER A 168 22.06 -28.21 -2.66
CA SER A 168 22.43 -29.02 -3.83
C SER A 168 23.20 -28.23 -4.89
N TYR A 169 23.60 -26.99 -4.60
CA TYR A 169 24.34 -26.16 -5.55
C TYR A 169 25.69 -26.79 -5.90
N GLN A 170 25.92 -26.89 -7.19
CA GLN A 170 27.21 -27.29 -7.76
C GLN A 170 27.63 -26.24 -8.77
N TYR A 171 28.88 -25.79 -8.66
CA TYR A 171 29.45 -24.85 -9.62
C TYR A 171 29.50 -25.47 -11.02
N HIS A 172 29.08 -24.70 -11.99
CA HIS A 172 29.24 -25.06 -13.40
C HIS A 172 29.57 -23.81 -14.22
N PRO A 173 30.70 -23.77 -14.95
CA PRO A 173 31.19 -22.55 -15.62
C PRO A 173 30.21 -21.99 -16.68
N LEU A 174 29.37 -22.85 -17.29
CA LEU A 174 28.35 -22.43 -18.28
C LEU A 174 27.01 -22.02 -17.68
N LEU A 175 26.85 -22.10 -16.36
CA LEU A 175 25.59 -21.73 -15.71
C LEU A 175 25.60 -20.25 -15.36
N GLU A 176 24.97 -19.46 -16.19
CA GLU A 176 24.86 -18.02 -16.01
C GLU A 176 24.17 -17.62 -14.68
N PRO A 177 24.53 -16.47 -14.08
CA PRO A 177 23.97 -16.04 -12.80
C PRO A 177 22.44 -16.01 -12.75
N LYS A 178 21.78 -15.65 -13.85
CA LYS A 178 20.33 -15.66 -13.94
C LYS A 178 19.78 -17.09 -13.80
N ASN A 179 20.35 -18.02 -14.50
CA ASN A 179 19.95 -19.44 -14.46
C ASN A 179 20.21 -20.06 -13.08
N ILE A 180 21.27 -19.63 -12.37
CA ILE A 180 21.49 -20.02 -10.96
C ILE A 180 20.31 -19.62 -10.11
N THR A 181 19.82 -18.37 -10.24
CA THR A 181 18.68 -17.87 -9.45
C THR A 181 17.35 -18.52 -9.84
N GLU A 182 17.19 -18.97 -11.06
CA GLU A 182 16.01 -19.70 -11.53
C GLU A 182 16.01 -21.15 -11.04
N LYS A 183 17.18 -21.79 -11.01
CA LYS A 183 17.34 -23.20 -10.62
C LYS A 183 17.35 -23.40 -9.10
N TYR A 184 18.00 -22.52 -8.34
CA TYR A 184 18.23 -22.72 -6.90
C TYR A 184 17.43 -21.75 -6.02
N LEU A 185 16.74 -22.31 -5.02
CA LEU A 185 15.99 -21.56 -4.02
C LEU A 185 16.97 -20.90 -3.05
N GLY A 186 16.72 -19.63 -2.74
CA GLY A 186 17.47 -18.88 -1.72
C GLY A 186 18.78 -18.25 -2.18
N ILE A 187 19.14 -18.36 -3.46
CA ILE A 187 20.30 -17.67 -4.04
C ILE A 187 19.83 -16.38 -4.71
N SER A 188 20.32 -15.23 -4.23
CA SER A 188 20.05 -13.93 -4.85
C SER A 188 20.92 -13.71 -6.09
N LEU A 189 20.48 -12.83 -7.01
CA LEU A 189 21.25 -12.53 -8.24
C LEU A 189 22.65 -11.98 -7.92
N ARG A 190 22.82 -11.21 -6.84
CA ARG A 190 24.14 -10.71 -6.44
C ARG A 190 25.05 -11.85 -5.97
N LEU A 191 24.52 -12.76 -5.16
CA LEU A 191 25.26 -13.95 -4.75
C LEU A 191 25.58 -14.84 -5.96
N ALA A 192 24.61 -15.07 -6.85
CA ALA A 192 24.80 -15.86 -8.06
C ALA A 192 25.94 -15.32 -8.95
N LYS A 193 26.05 -14.00 -9.11
CA LYS A 193 27.17 -13.36 -9.82
C LYS A 193 28.52 -13.66 -9.15
N PHE A 194 28.58 -13.53 -7.83
CA PHE A 194 29.77 -13.84 -7.05
C PHE A 194 30.18 -15.33 -7.19
N LEU A 195 29.20 -16.24 -7.03
CA LEU A 195 29.45 -17.69 -7.18
C LEU A 195 29.91 -18.08 -8.58
N HIS A 196 29.32 -17.45 -9.61
CA HIS A 196 29.75 -17.69 -11.01
C HIS A 196 31.18 -17.22 -11.25
N GLN A 197 31.60 -16.10 -10.66
CA GLN A 197 32.95 -15.57 -10.80
C GLN A 197 34.02 -16.37 -10.02
N THR A 198 33.65 -16.83 -8.82
CA THR A 198 34.62 -17.44 -7.88
C THR A 198 34.62 -18.98 -7.89
N GLY A 199 33.57 -19.60 -8.36
CA GLY A 199 33.37 -21.04 -8.30
C GLY A 199 33.12 -21.61 -6.91
N GLN A 200 32.90 -20.75 -5.87
CA GLN A 200 32.76 -21.17 -4.49
C GLN A 200 31.37 -21.77 -4.20
N ASN A 201 31.31 -22.64 -3.19
CA ASN A 201 30.05 -23.10 -2.63
C ASN A 201 29.51 -22.03 -1.67
N PRO A 202 28.22 -21.63 -1.76
CA PRO A 202 27.64 -20.55 -0.94
C PRO A 202 27.69 -20.84 0.58
N TYR A 203 27.72 -22.10 1.00
CA TYR A 203 27.78 -22.50 2.42
C TYR A 203 29.21 -22.56 2.99
N GLU A 204 30.21 -22.52 2.13
CA GLU A 204 31.61 -22.54 2.53
C GLU A 204 32.25 -21.15 2.63
N ILE A 205 31.52 -20.11 2.22
CA ILE A 205 31.97 -18.73 2.31
C ILE A 205 32.03 -18.32 3.79
N PRO A 206 33.19 -17.85 4.29
CA PRO A 206 33.36 -17.42 5.67
C PRO A 206 32.41 -16.28 6.02
N VAL A 207 31.79 -16.36 7.21
CA VAL A 207 30.88 -15.31 7.70
C VAL A 207 31.72 -14.14 8.24
N GLN A 208 31.59 -12.99 7.58
CA GLN A 208 32.18 -11.72 7.97
C GLN A 208 31.11 -10.61 7.84
N PRO A 209 30.28 -10.40 8.87
CA PRO A 209 29.14 -9.51 8.77
C PRO A 209 29.54 -8.11 8.28
N THR A 210 28.98 -7.68 7.18
CA THR A 210 29.39 -6.47 6.45
C THR A 210 28.20 -5.58 6.14
N LEU A 211 28.35 -4.28 6.37
CA LEU A 211 27.38 -3.24 6.02
C LEU A 211 28.00 -2.28 4.99
N SER A 212 27.37 -2.13 3.84
CA SER A 212 27.70 -1.09 2.87
C SER A 212 27.13 0.25 3.34
N LEU A 213 27.98 1.25 3.52
CA LEU A 213 27.57 2.60 3.94
C LEU A 213 26.83 3.32 2.80
N LYS A 214 27.25 3.10 1.55
CA LYS A 214 26.60 3.68 0.37
C LYS A 214 25.21 3.11 0.12
N GLU A 215 25.04 1.77 0.19
CA GLU A 215 23.76 1.13 -0.11
C GLU A 215 22.86 0.98 1.12
N ASN A 216 23.37 1.19 2.34
CA ASN A 216 22.70 0.90 3.61
C ASN A 216 22.13 -0.53 3.68
N LYS A 217 22.93 -1.50 3.22
CA LYS A 217 22.58 -2.93 3.15
C LYS A 217 23.65 -3.77 3.79
N SER A 218 23.22 -4.77 4.57
CA SER A 218 24.16 -5.74 5.15
C SER A 218 24.14 -7.07 4.42
N TYR A 219 25.26 -7.79 4.52
CA TYR A 219 25.38 -9.15 4.03
C TYR A 219 26.31 -9.97 4.93
N PHE A 220 26.28 -11.29 4.81
CA PHE A 220 27.06 -12.16 5.70
C PHE A 220 28.57 -12.19 5.38
N PHE A 221 28.99 -11.65 4.23
CA PHE A 221 30.39 -11.37 3.87
C PHE A 221 30.46 -10.12 3.00
N ASN A 222 31.66 -9.62 2.71
CA ASN A 222 31.81 -8.47 1.84
C ASN A 222 31.54 -8.81 0.37
N ILE A 223 30.34 -8.45 -0.10
CA ILE A 223 29.88 -8.59 -1.49
C ILE A 223 29.63 -7.21 -2.14
N PHE A 224 29.99 -6.16 -1.46
CA PHE A 224 29.71 -4.78 -1.87
C PHE A 224 30.96 -4.13 -2.48
N GLU A 225 30.70 -3.20 -3.39
CA GLU A 225 31.72 -2.27 -3.88
C GLU A 225 31.70 -0.99 -3.04
N GLY A 226 32.88 -0.39 -2.77
CA GLY A 226 33.03 0.85 -2.04
C GLY A 226 33.17 0.67 -0.54
N GLU A 227 32.86 1.73 0.23
CA GLU A 227 33.10 1.77 1.66
C GLU A 227 32.15 0.86 2.44
N VAL A 228 32.74 0.01 3.28
CA VAL A 228 32.01 -0.96 4.10
C VAL A 228 32.45 -0.90 5.55
N LYS A 229 31.56 -1.34 6.45
CA LYS A 229 31.86 -1.54 7.87
C LYS A 229 31.62 -2.99 8.24
N HIS A 230 32.58 -3.59 8.98
CA HIS A 230 32.48 -4.96 9.48
C HIS A 230 31.96 -4.99 10.92
N PHE A 231 31.29 -6.07 11.27
CA PHE A 231 30.70 -6.29 12.59
C PHE A 231 31.02 -7.69 13.10
N ASN A 232 30.84 -7.90 14.41
CA ASN A 232 31.08 -9.21 15.02
C ASN A 232 29.93 -10.18 14.75
N THR A 233 28.68 -9.68 14.63
CA THR A 233 27.50 -10.51 14.41
C THR A 233 26.63 -9.96 13.27
N LEU A 234 25.84 -10.84 12.64
CA LEU A 234 24.88 -10.47 11.60
C LEU A 234 23.79 -9.54 12.15
N SER A 235 23.37 -9.80 13.38
CA SER A 235 22.41 -8.94 14.10
C SER A 235 22.94 -7.53 14.26
N GLU A 236 24.20 -7.34 14.66
CA GLU A 236 24.82 -6.01 14.74
C GLU A 236 24.87 -5.29 13.40
N ALA A 237 25.25 -6.01 12.33
CA ALA A 237 25.25 -5.45 10.99
C ALA A 237 23.86 -5.02 10.52
N LEU A 238 22.82 -5.76 10.90
CA LEU A 238 21.40 -5.44 10.60
C LEU A 238 20.90 -4.28 11.46
N ASP A 239 21.23 -4.24 12.75
CA ASP A 239 20.81 -3.21 13.72
C ASP A 239 21.45 -1.83 13.44
N ASN A 240 22.64 -1.82 12.83
CA ASN A 240 23.36 -0.58 12.47
C ASN A 240 22.93 0.01 11.11
N ARG A 241 21.99 -0.62 10.40
CA ARG A 241 21.39 0.01 9.21
C ARG A 241 20.61 1.24 9.63
N THR A 242 20.76 2.33 8.89
CA THR A 242 19.98 3.54 9.14
C THR A 242 18.52 3.25 8.75
N ILE A 243 17.68 3.01 9.75
CA ILE A 243 16.24 2.91 9.55
C ILE A 243 15.68 4.32 9.68
N GLU A 244 15.20 4.88 8.58
CA GLU A 244 14.46 6.14 8.64
C GLU A 244 13.09 5.86 9.29
N LEU A 245 13.06 5.84 10.63
CA LEU A 245 11.85 5.59 11.44
C LEU A 245 10.80 6.68 11.27
N ASN A 246 11.24 7.88 10.95
CA ASN A 246 10.41 9.03 10.64
C ASN A 246 10.35 9.25 9.11
N ASN A 247 9.96 8.24 8.35
CA ASN A 247 9.61 8.48 6.96
C ASN A 247 8.16 9.01 6.92
N PRO A 248 7.96 10.32 6.77
CA PRO A 248 6.62 10.91 6.72
C PRO A 248 5.78 10.29 5.59
N LYS A 249 6.41 9.73 4.57
CA LYS A 249 5.74 9.01 3.49
C LYS A 249 4.89 7.84 4.00
N LEU A 250 5.39 7.05 4.96
CA LEU A 250 4.65 5.92 5.53
C LEU A 250 3.42 6.39 6.34
N GLU A 251 3.54 7.50 7.06
CA GLU A 251 2.43 8.10 7.78
C GLU A 251 1.35 8.61 6.80
N TYR A 252 1.77 9.30 5.75
CA TYR A 252 0.88 9.79 4.70
C TYR A 252 0.20 8.66 3.95
N GLU A 253 0.93 7.59 3.59
CA GLU A 253 0.37 6.39 2.97
C GLU A 253 -0.72 5.77 3.85
N LYS A 254 -0.47 5.68 5.15
CA LYS A 254 -1.45 5.14 6.11
C LYS A 254 -2.72 6.01 6.13
N VAL A 255 -2.56 7.33 6.25
CA VAL A 255 -3.69 8.27 6.28
C VAL A 255 -4.54 8.15 5.01
N LEU A 256 -3.91 8.09 3.84
CA LEU A 256 -4.60 7.93 2.56
C LEU A 256 -5.33 6.59 2.47
N LYS A 257 -4.69 5.47 2.80
CA LYS A 257 -5.31 4.14 2.82
C LYS A 257 -6.50 4.05 3.77
N ASP A 258 -6.38 4.62 4.97
CA ASP A 258 -7.45 4.59 5.96
C ASP A 258 -8.67 5.41 5.48
N ASN A 259 -8.44 6.56 4.82
CA ASN A 259 -9.52 7.36 4.23
C ASN A 259 -10.17 6.63 3.05
N ILE A 260 -9.40 6.08 2.11
CA ILE A 260 -9.94 5.27 1.00
C ILE A 260 -10.83 4.15 1.55
N LYS A 261 -10.33 3.37 2.50
CA LYS A 261 -11.08 2.25 3.11
C LYS A 261 -12.37 2.71 3.79
N LYS A 262 -12.34 3.85 4.50
CA LYS A 262 -13.53 4.42 5.15
C LYS A 262 -14.58 4.84 4.12
N LEU A 263 -14.16 5.51 3.04
CA LEU A 263 -15.06 5.98 2.00
C LEU A 263 -15.64 4.83 1.18
N THR A 264 -14.82 3.81 0.87
CA THR A 264 -15.28 2.59 0.15
C THR A 264 -16.36 1.86 0.95
N ARG A 265 -16.19 1.68 2.26
CA ARG A 265 -17.22 1.06 3.10
C ARG A 265 -18.53 1.88 3.12
N LYS A 266 -18.41 3.22 3.13
CA LYS A 266 -19.58 4.08 3.04
C LYS A 266 -20.28 3.94 1.69
N LEU A 267 -19.52 3.83 0.61
CA LEU A 267 -20.03 3.64 -0.74
C LEU A 267 -20.81 2.32 -0.85
N GLU A 268 -20.24 1.22 -0.37
CA GLU A 268 -20.89 -0.10 -0.33
C GLU A 268 -22.24 -0.04 0.41
N HIS A 269 -22.28 0.66 1.54
CA HIS A 269 -23.51 0.84 2.31
C HIS A 269 -24.58 1.63 1.53
N LEU A 270 -24.20 2.72 0.85
CA LEU A 270 -25.14 3.51 0.03
C LEU A 270 -25.66 2.70 -1.16
N ILE A 271 -24.81 1.88 -1.79
CA ILE A 271 -25.23 0.99 -2.88
C ILE A 271 -26.27 -0.01 -2.38
N GLN A 272 -26.05 -0.66 -1.23
CA GLN A 272 -27.01 -1.58 -0.64
C GLN A 272 -28.33 -0.89 -0.29
N GLN A 273 -28.30 0.37 0.20
CA GLN A 273 -29.51 1.14 0.45
C GLN A 273 -30.27 1.46 -0.84
N LYS A 274 -29.55 1.78 -1.93
CA LYS A 274 -30.14 2.01 -3.24
C LYS A 274 -30.82 0.76 -3.77
N GLU A 275 -30.16 -0.41 -3.68
CA GLU A 275 -30.73 -1.70 -4.09
C GLU A 275 -32.06 -2.00 -3.36
N LYS A 276 -32.09 -1.81 -2.04
CA LYS A 276 -33.33 -1.94 -1.25
C LYS A 276 -34.43 -0.97 -1.72
N SER A 277 -34.05 0.26 -2.07
CA SER A 277 -34.98 1.26 -2.57
C SER A 277 -35.50 0.92 -3.97
N LEU A 278 -34.68 0.29 -4.84
CA LEU A 278 -35.08 -0.19 -6.16
C LEU A 278 -36.18 -1.27 -6.08
N ILE A 279 -36.07 -2.18 -5.13
CA ILE A 279 -37.12 -3.21 -4.89
C ILE A 279 -38.45 -2.54 -4.56
N ASN A 280 -38.43 -1.44 -3.81
CA ASN A 280 -39.63 -0.72 -3.42
C ASN A 280 -40.32 0.04 -4.58
N LEU A 281 -39.71 0.15 -5.76
CA LEU A 281 -40.36 0.71 -6.94
C LEU A 281 -41.54 -0.16 -7.42
N SER A 282 -41.53 -1.47 -7.12
CA SER A 282 -42.63 -2.41 -7.43
C SER A 282 -43.92 -2.06 -6.72
N TYR A 283 -43.91 -1.21 -5.68
CA TYR A 283 -45.14 -0.72 -5.05
C TYR A 283 -46.03 0.07 -6.00
N LYS A 284 -45.50 0.68 -7.07
CA LYS A 284 -46.29 1.31 -8.10
C LYS A 284 -47.22 0.30 -8.77
N GLU A 285 -46.65 -0.84 -9.20
CA GLU A 285 -47.38 -1.91 -9.86
C GLU A 285 -48.48 -2.48 -8.97
N LYS A 286 -48.22 -2.62 -7.65
CA LYS A 286 -49.22 -3.08 -6.70
C LYS A 286 -50.36 -2.06 -6.57
N GLY A 287 -50.08 -0.76 -6.56
CA GLY A 287 -51.09 0.30 -6.54
C GLY A 287 -51.90 0.33 -7.83
N ASP A 288 -51.26 0.26 -8.99
CA ASP A 288 -51.88 0.23 -10.31
C ASP A 288 -52.79 -1.02 -10.45
N TYR A 289 -52.31 -2.18 -9.94
CA TYR A 289 -53.07 -3.42 -9.94
C TYR A 289 -54.39 -3.28 -9.19
N ILE A 290 -54.39 -2.72 -7.96
CA ILE A 290 -55.62 -2.53 -7.19
C ILE A 290 -56.63 -1.68 -7.96
N TYR A 291 -56.18 -0.58 -8.59
CA TYR A 291 -57.09 0.30 -9.35
C TYR A 291 -57.54 -0.30 -10.71
N SER A 292 -56.82 -1.26 -11.24
CA SER A 292 -57.18 -1.96 -12.49
C SER A 292 -58.29 -2.99 -12.30
N GLN A 293 -58.57 -3.41 -11.07
CA GLN A 293 -59.60 -4.40 -10.78
C GLN A 293 -60.97 -3.70 -10.71
N ASN A 294 -61.99 -4.32 -11.31
CA ASN A 294 -63.36 -3.82 -11.27
C ASN A 294 -64.06 -4.28 -9.99
N ILE A 295 -63.55 -3.82 -8.83
CA ILE A 295 -63.99 -4.19 -7.47
C ILE A 295 -64.29 -2.92 -6.69
N ASP A 296 -65.23 -2.99 -5.71
CA ASP A 296 -65.47 -1.87 -4.81
C ASP A 296 -64.25 -1.53 -4.01
N LEU A 297 -63.72 -0.33 -4.21
CA LEU A 297 -62.50 0.20 -3.58
C LEU A 297 -62.64 0.45 -2.09
N GLN A 298 -63.86 0.37 -1.51
CA GLN A 298 -64.10 0.50 -0.07
C GLN A 298 -63.92 -0.81 0.69
N LEU A 299 -63.83 -1.95 -0.03
CA LEU A 299 -63.63 -3.26 0.57
C LEU A 299 -62.32 -3.29 1.37
N LYS A 300 -62.33 -4.04 2.46
CA LYS A 300 -61.20 -4.33 3.29
C LYS A 300 -60.87 -5.82 3.12
N LEU A 301 -59.70 -6.11 2.59
CA LEU A 301 -59.20 -7.43 2.31
C LEU A 301 -57.78 -7.56 2.85
N ASN A 302 -57.34 -8.79 3.19
CA ASN A 302 -55.96 -9.09 3.54
C ASN A 302 -55.11 -9.45 2.32
N PHE A 303 -55.76 -9.93 1.23
CA PHE A 303 -55.11 -10.24 -0.05
C PHE A 303 -56.01 -9.87 -1.21
N LEU A 304 -55.41 -9.45 -2.32
CA LEU A 304 -56.04 -9.34 -3.63
C LEU A 304 -55.12 -10.07 -4.60
N ASP A 305 -55.52 -11.30 -4.94
CA ASP A 305 -54.70 -12.30 -5.66
C ASP A 305 -53.30 -12.43 -5.04
N HIS A 306 -52.27 -11.95 -5.73
CA HIS A 306 -50.87 -12.00 -5.29
C HIS A 306 -50.41 -10.78 -4.47
N VAL A 307 -51.27 -9.81 -4.24
CA VAL A 307 -50.95 -8.56 -3.49
C VAL A 307 -51.42 -8.68 -2.06
N GLU A 308 -50.46 -8.70 -1.13
CA GLU A 308 -50.74 -8.62 0.30
C GLU A 308 -51.16 -7.20 0.69
N LEU A 309 -52.23 -7.07 1.46
CA LEU A 309 -52.87 -5.81 1.84
C LEU A 309 -52.98 -5.72 3.34
N ASP A 310 -53.05 -4.47 3.85
CA ASP A 310 -53.38 -4.15 5.21
C ASP A 310 -54.93 -4.23 5.38
N GLU A 311 -55.40 -5.24 6.08
CA GLU A 311 -56.84 -5.53 6.31
C GLU A 311 -57.57 -4.42 7.10
N THR A 312 -56.82 -3.56 7.79
CA THR A 312 -57.41 -2.42 8.51
C THR A 312 -57.78 -1.27 7.57
N LYS A 313 -57.24 -1.28 6.34
CA LYS A 313 -57.41 -0.25 5.31
C LYS A 313 -58.29 -0.73 4.16
N SER A 314 -59.01 0.18 3.53
CA SER A 314 -59.70 -0.10 2.30
C SER A 314 -58.73 -0.32 1.13
N LEU A 315 -59.19 -0.91 0.03
CA LEU A 315 -58.42 -1.09 -1.20
C LEU A 315 -57.80 0.25 -1.68
N SER A 316 -58.65 1.31 -1.70
CA SER A 316 -58.16 2.64 -2.05
C SER A 316 -57.05 3.16 -1.12
N GLN A 317 -57.19 2.95 0.20
CA GLN A 317 -56.17 3.36 1.17
C GLN A 317 -54.91 2.55 1.04
N ASN A 318 -54.97 1.25 0.73
CA ASN A 318 -53.83 0.42 0.44
C ASN A 318 -53.09 0.86 -0.84
N ALA A 319 -53.84 1.15 -1.91
CA ALA A 319 -53.24 1.67 -3.15
C ALA A 319 -52.50 3.02 -2.91
N GLN A 320 -53.16 3.95 -2.19
CA GLN A 320 -52.55 5.23 -1.82
C GLN A 320 -51.30 5.03 -0.95
N HIS A 321 -51.29 4.04 -0.06
CA HIS A 321 -50.10 3.68 0.72
C HIS A 321 -48.97 3.19 -0.15
N PHE A 322 -49.24 2.29 -1.12
CA PHE A 322 -48.28 1.83 -2.06
C PHE A 322 -47.69 2.96 -2.93
N TYR A 323 -48.50 3.89 -3.40
CA TYR A 323 -47.98 5.06 -4.12
C TYR A 323 -47.13 5.97 -3.24
N LYS A 324 -47.44 6.14 -1.96
CA LYS A 324 -46.57 6.87 -1.02
C LYS A 324 -45.21 6.19 -0.86
N LEU A 325 -45.18 4.85 -0.73
CA LEU A 325 -43.94 4.06 -0.64
C LEU A 325 -43.13 4.18 -1.93
N TYR A 326 -43.77 4.08 -3.09
CA TYR A 326 -43.12 4.27 -4.39
C TYR A 326 -42.48 5.67 -4.51
N GLN A 327 -43.24 6.74 -4.17
CA GLN A 327 -42.70 8.10 -4.24
C GLN A 327 -41.55 8.32 -3.28
N LYS A 328 -41.58 7.70 -2.09
CA LYS A 328 -40.49 7.73 -1.13
C LYS A 328 -39.25 7.01 -1.70
N ALA A 329 -39.45 5.84 -2.29
CA ALA A 329 -38.36 5.06 -2.93
C ALA A 329 -37.72 5.84 -4.09
N LYS A 330 -38.54 6.45 -4.96
CA LYS A 330 -38.03 7.23 -6.11
C LYS A 330 -37.16 8.42 -5.64
N ARG A 331 -37.59 9.19 -4.67
CA ARG A 331 -36.82 10.32 -4.10
C ARG A 331 -35.54 9.82 -3.42
N ALA A 332 -35.62 8.68 -2.71
CA ALA A 332 -34.46 8.09 -2.06
C ALA A 332 -33.39 7.67 -3.08
N ILE A 333 -33.79 7.07 -4.21
CA ILE A 333 -32.88 6.66 -5.27
C ILE A 333 -32.17 7.90 -5.87
N GLU A 334 -32.91 8.94 -6.23
CA GLU A 334 -32.35 10.18 -6.78
C GLU A 334 -31.31 10.81 -5.83
N PHE A 335 -31.60 10.84 -4.54
CA PHE A 335 -30.67 11.34 -3.52
C PHE A 335 -29.44 10.43 -3.38
N LEU A 336 -29.64 9.10 -3.32
CA LEU A 336 -28.56 8.13 -3.19
C LEU A 336 -27.63 8.15 -4.41
N ASP A 337 -28.17 8.34 -5.62
CA ASP A 337 -27.34 8.47 -6.82
C ASP A 337 -26.39 9.66 -6.76
N GLN A 338 -26.89 10.81 -6.31
CA GLN A 338 -26.05 12.00 -6.15
C GLN A 338 -24.95 11.80 -5.10
N GLU A 339 -25.29 11.18 -3.95
CA GLU A 339 -24.32 10.92 -2.88
C GLU A 339 -23.30 9.85 -3.29
N ILE A 340 -23.70 8.82 -4.04
CA ILE A 340 -22.82 7.78 -4.57
C ILE A 340 -21.81 8.40 -5.54
N GLU A 341 -22.24 9.21 -6.50
CA GLU A 341 -21.33 9.85 -7.45
C GLU A 341 -20.33 10.79 -6.75
N LYS A 342 -20.78 11.59 -5.81
CA LYS A 342 -19.93 12.46 -5.00
C LYS A 342 -18.89 11.66 -4.20
N LEU A 343 -19.31 10.52 -3.65
CA LEU A 343 -18.40 9.67 -2.86
C LEU A 343 -17.35 8.96 -3.74
N LYS A 344 -17.73 8.55 -4.96
CA LYS A 344 -16.78 8.02 -5.96
C LYS A 344 -15.73 9.07 -6.32
N GLU A 345 -16.13 10.32 -6.55
CA GLU A 345 -15.19 11.41 -6.80
C GLU A 345 -14.23 11.61 -5.61
N ASP A 346 -14.73 11.55 -4.37
CA ASP A 346 -13.87 11.69 -3.18
C ASP A 346 -12.86 10.54 -3.05
N ILE A 347 -13.27 9.30 -3.35
CA ILE A 347 -12.37 8.14 -3.37
C ILE A 347 -11.28 8.34 -4.41
N LEU A 348 -11.64 8.72 -5.64
CA LEU A 348 -10.70 8.95 -6.73
C LEU A 348 -9.64 10.01 -6.37
N VAL A 349 -10.01 11.05 -5.64
CA VAL A 349 -9.07 12.06 -5.15
C VAL A 349 -8.00 11.44 -4.25
N PHE A 350 -8.41 10.62 -3.28
CA PHE A 350 -7.45 9.97 -2.37
C PHE A 350 -6.58 8.94 -3.09
N GLU A 351 -7.11 8.24 -4.10
CA GLU A 351 -6.35 7.33 -4.94
C GLU A 351 -5.29 8.08 -5.77
N HIS A 352 -5.64 9.22 -6.34
CA HIS A 352 -4.69 10.08 -7.06
C HIS A 352 -3.59 10.60 -6.13
N LEU A 353 -3.93 11.06 -4.92
CA LEU A 353 -2.95 11.49 -3.93
C LEU A 353 -2.02 10.35 -3.51
N PHE A 354 -2.55 9.13 -3.39
CA PHE A 354 -1.76 7.95 -3.06
C PHE A 354 -0.76 7.60 -4.18
N ASP A 355 -1.19 7.70 -5.42
CA ASP A 355 -0.34 7.48 -6.58
C ASP A 355 0.75 8.58 -6.71
N GLU A 356 0.41 9.86 -6.54
CA GLU A 356 1.37 10.96 -6.48
C GLU A 356 2.41 10.75 -5.35
N LEU A 357 1.95 10.36 -4.15
CA LEU A 357 2.82 10.08 -3.02
C LEU A 357 3.81 8.94 -3.34
N SER A 358 3.37 7.92 -4.08
CA SER A 358 4.22 6.79 -4.47
C SER A 358 5.45 7.24 -5.26
N ARG A 359 5.30 8.26 -6.10
CA ARG A 359 6.32 8.85 -6.99
C ARG A 359 7.08 10.00 -6.36
N ALA A 360 6.61 10.54 -5.22
CA ALA A 360 7.17 11.72 -4.58
C ALA A 360 8.61 11.49 -4.08
N SER A 361 9.48 12.45 -4.36
CA SER A 361 10.82 12.57 -3.79
C SER A 361 10.77 13.07 -2.33
N LYS A 362 11.88 12.93 -1.59
CA LYS A 362 11.99 13.43 -0.21
C LYS A 362 11.64 14.92 -0.06
N ASN A 363 12.02 15.74 -1.02
CA ASN A 363 11.76 17.18 -0.99
C ASN A 363 10.28 17.52 -1.21
N GLU A 364 9.56 16.70 -1.98
CA GLU A 364 8.13 16.86 -2.27
C GLU A 364 7.24 16.39 -1.13
N LEU A 365 7.76 15.59 -0.17
CA LEU A 365 6.99 15.15 1.01
C LEU A 365 6.53 16.30 1.91
N ILE A 366 7.21 17.45 1.85
CA ILE A 366 6.80 18.65 2.60
C ILE A 366 5.46 19.18 2.07
N ASP A 367 5.26 19.14 0.74
CA ASP A 367 4.02 19.55 0.09
C ASP A 367 2.85 18.65 0.54
N PHE A 368 3.09 17.34 0.68
CA PHE A 368 2.10 16.39 1.18
C PHE A 368 1.64 16.66 2.62
N ASN A 369 2.52 17.20 3.47
CA ASN A 369 2.13 17.63 4.81
C ASN A 369 1.04 18.72 4.76
N GLU A 370 1.14 19.67 3.85
CA GLU A 370 0.13 20.73 3.70
C GLU A 370 -1.18 20.18 3.11
N ILE A 371 -1.11 19.27 2.12
CA ILE A 371 -2.28 18.62 1.51
C ILE A 371 -3.04 17.79 2.55
N LEU A 372 -2.31 16.99 3.34
CA LEU A 372 -2.89 16.02 4.27
C LEU A 372 -3.16 16.58 5.67
N LYS A 373 -2.76 17.82 5.94
CA LYS A 373 -2.95 18.50 7.23
C LYS A 373 -4.36 18.37 7.85
N PRO A 374 -5.47 18.44 7.08
CA PRO A 374 -6.81 18.23 7.61
C PRO A 374 -7.09 16.81 8.11
N TYR A 375 -6.32 15.82 7.63
CA TYR A 375 -6.50 14.39 7.86
C TYR A 375 -5.48 13.81 8.83
N LEU A 376 -4.40 14.56 9.15
CA LEU A 376 -3.40 14.16 10.12
C LEU A 376 -3.90 14.41 11.55
N PRO A 377 -3.41 13.64 12.55
CA PRO A 377 -3.68 13.90 13.95
C PRO A 377 -3.35 15.35 14.31
N LYS A 378 -4.24 16.02 15.05
CA LYS A 378 -4.02 17.41 15.47
C LYS A 378 -2.85 17.48 16.48
N ILE A 379 -1.64 17.59 15.99
CA ILE A 379 -0.48 17.95 16.80
C ILE A 379 -0.50 19.48 16.91
N LYS A 380 -0.33 20.03 18.14
CA LYS A 380 -0.19 21.48 18.35
C LYS A 380 1.12 21.95 17.70
N HIS A 381 1.07 22.25 16.41
CA HIS A 381 2.18 22.90 15.73
C HIS A 381 2.12 24.41 15.94
N LYS A 382 3.25 25.00 16.35
CA LYS A 382 3.47 26.44 16.24
C LYS A 382 3.26 26.85 14.77
N ASN A 383 2.54 27.94 14.55
CA ASN A 383 2.30 28.51 13.22
C ASN A 383 3.64 28.68 12.46
N LYS A 384 3.93 27.79 11.57
CA LYS A 384 5.01 27.94 10.58
C LYS A 384 4.46 28.72 9.39
N LYS A 385 5.30 29.63 8.83
CA LYS A 385 4.97 30.29 7.55
C LYS A 385 4.63 29.24 6.48
N PRO A 386 3.70 29.56 5.55
CA PRO A 386 3.40 28.67 4.43
C PRO A 386 4.69 28.28 3.70
N HIS A 387 4.83 27.01 3.37
CA HIS A 387 5.99 26.51 2.64
C HIS A 387 5.91 26.97 1.18
N GLU A 388 6.98 27.57 0.66
CA GLU A 388 7.14 27.84 -0.76
C GLU A 388 7.68 26.58 -1.45
N SER A 389 6.81 25.94 -2.24
CA SER A 389 7.21 24.76 -2.99
C SER A 389 8.06 25.16 -4.21
N LYS A 390 9.13 24.40 -4.46
CA LYS A 390 9.99 24.61 -5.65
C LYS A 390 9.34 23.98 -6.88
N ILE A 391 8.73 24.82 -7.70
CA ILE A 391 8.17 24.42 -8.99
C ILE A 391 9.31 24.10 -9.96
N LEU A 392 9.20 22.98 -10.67
CA LEU A 392 10.11 22.66 -11.76
C LEU A 392 9.87 23.66 -12.92
N THR A 393 10.87 24.45 -13.23
CA THR A 393 10.84 25.43 -14.32
C THR A 393 11.83 25.01 -15.39
N ILE A 394 11.37 24.92 -16.63
CA ILE A 394 12.15 24.51 -17.81
C ILE A 394 12.10 25.64 -18.82
N HIS A 395 13.25 25.99 -19.38
CA HIS A 395 13.39 26.96 -20.44
C HIS A 395 13.85 26.23 -21.71
N ASP A 396 13.06 26.30 -22.78
CA ASP A 396 13.39 25.70 -24.06
C ASP A 396 12.98 26.65 -25.17
N GLN A 397 13.91 26.97 -26.09
CA GLN A 397 13.70 27.82 -27.25
C GLN A 397 12.96 29.14 -26.95
N GLY A 398 13.30 29.78 -25.81
CA GLY A 398 12.69 31.06 -25.40
C GLY A 398 11.31 30.91 -24.75
N VAL A 399 10.79 29.69 -24.59
CA VAL A 399 9.53 29.37 -23.91
C VAL A 399 9.79 28.85 -22.51
N THR A 400 8.96 29.25 -21.55
CA THR A 400 9.05 28.77 -20.16
C THR A 400 7.90 27.83 -19.83
N TYR A 401 8.25 26.64 -19.34
CA TYR A 401 7.34 25.60 -18.90
C TYR A 401 7.43 25.46 -17.37
N TYR A 402 6.30 25.52 -16.69
CA TYR A 402 6.18 25.31 -15.24
C TYR A 402 5.48 23.98 -15.00
N VAL A 403 6.11 23.07 -14.25
CA VAL A 403 5.61 21.71 -14.02
C VAL A 403 5.32 21.51 -12.53
N GLY A 404 4.05 21.27 -12.20
CA GLY A 404 3.61 20.89 -10.87
C GLY A 404 3.58 19.38 -10.72
N LYS A 405 4.36 18.81 -9.82
CA LYS A 405 4.55 17.36 -9.66
C LYS A 405 3.63 16.71 -8.64
N ASN A 406 2.84 17.49 -7.92
CA ASN A 406 1.86 17.03 -6.94
C ASN A 406 0.71 18.04 -6.80
N ALA A 407 -0.35 17.65 -6.08
CA ALA A 407 -1.55 18.45 -5.92
C ALA A 407 -1.29 19.86 -5.36
N TYR A 408 -0.34 20.03 -4.43
CA TYR A 408 0.01 21.32 -3.86
C TYR A 408 0.65 22.24 -4.92
N GLN A 409 1.60 21.70 -5.69
CA GLN A 409 2.26 22.43 -6.76
C GLN A 409 1.28 22.74 -7.92
N ASN A 410 0.42 21.78 -8.26
CA ASN A 410 -0.64 21.98 -9.26
C ASN A 410 -1.57 23.13 -8.87
N GLU A 411 -1.99 23.18 -7.59
CA GLU A 411 -2.79 24.28 -7.06
C GLU A 411 -2.03 25.62 -7.09
N TYR A 412 -0.75 25.62 -6.70
CA TYR A 412 0.09 26.81 -6.75
C TYR A 412 0.17 27.39 -8.17
N LEU A 413 0.38 26.53 -9.19
CA LEU A 413 0.43 26.96 -10.59
C LEU A 413 -0.87 27.65 -11.04
N LEU A 414 -2.02 27.06 -10.72
CA LEU A 414 -3.30 27.65 -11.06
C LEU A 414 -3.52 29.00 -10.37
N ARG A 415 -3.15 29.14 -9.09
CA ARG A 415 -3.28 30.41 -8.36
C ARG A 415 -2.37 31.51 -8.89
N THR A 416 -1.16 31.15 -9.29
CA THR A 416 -0.12 32.12 -9.68
C THR A 416 -0.24 32.57 -11.13
N TYR A 417 -0.59 31.64 -12.02
CA TYR A 417 -0.53 31.87 -13.46
C TYR A 417 -1.88 31.96 -14.15
N GLN A 418 -2.99 32.07 -13.42
CA GLN A 418 -4.32 32.26 -14.00
C GLN A 418 -4.48 33.67 -14.63
N LYS A 419 -3.69 33.93 -15.67
CA LYS A 419 -3.57 35.24 -16.38
C LYS A 419 -3.57 35.00 -17.89
N ASN A 420 -3.70 36.10 -18.66
CA ASN A 420 -3.58 36.06 -20.13
C ASN A 420 -2.19 35.61 -20.56
N GLY A 421 -2.09 34.89 -21.67
CA GLY A 421 -0.84 34.41 -22.23
C GLY A 421 -0.27 33.15 -21.54
N TYR A 422 -1.09 32.44 -20.79
CA TYR A 422 -0.71 31.15 -20.20
C TYR A 422 -1.64 30.04 -20.67
N PHE A 423 -1.05 28.91 -21.01
CA PHE A 423 -1.77 27.70 -21.43
C PHE A 423 -1.50 26.58 -20.45
N TRP A 424 -2.51 25.75 -20.22
CA TRP A 424 -2.50 24.65 -19.30
C TRP A 424 -2.63 23.31 -20.02
N PHE A 425 -1.84 22.31 -19.58
CA PHE A 425 -1.79 20.95 -20.11
C PHE A 425 -1.89 19.94 -18.99
N HIS A 426 -2.58 18.81 -19.23
CA HIS A 426 -2.72 17.72 -18.29
C HIS A 426 -3.11 16.43 -19.01
N VAL A 427 -2.70 15.26 -18.48
CA VAL A 427 -3.18 13.97 -19.00
C VAL A 427 -4.68 13.81 -18.77
N LYS A 428 -5.37 13.25 -19.74
CA LYS A 428 -6.81 13.03 -19.63
C LYS A 428 -7.11 11.82 -18.75
N ASP A 429 -8.08 11.95 -17.85
CA ASP A 429 -8.62 10.87 -16.99
C ASP A 429 -7.56 10.10 -16.18
N ALA A 430 -6.45 10.74 -15.82
CA ALA A 430 -5.39 10.14 -15.01
C ALA A 430 -4.75 11.15 -14.04
N SER A 431 -4.11 10.66 -12.99
CA SER A 431 -3.33 11.53 -12.10
C SER A 431 -2.05 11.99 -12.79
N GLY A 432 -1.72 13.29 -12.66
CA GLY A 432 -0.55 13.83 -13.33
C GLY A 432 -0.25 15.27 -12.98
N SER A 433 0.80 15.77 -13.61
CA SER A 433 1.28 17.14 -13.47
C SER A 433 0.45 18.12 -14.26
N HIS A 434 0.16 19.26 -13.65
CA HIS A 434 -0.21 20.45 -14.42
C HIS A 434 1.04 21.04 -15.05
N VAL A 435 1.05 21.19 -16.35
CA VAL A 435 2.09 21.92 -17.05
C VAL A 435 1.52 23.24 -17.53
N VAL A 436 2.14 24.34 -17.11
CA VAL A 436 1.71 25.69 -17.48
C VAL A 436 2.80 26.31 -18.36
N VAL A 437 2.40 26.80 -19.52
CA VAL A 437 3.31 27.39 -20.51
C VAL A 437 2.99 28.87 -20.68
N LYS A 438 4.01 29.74 -20.61
CA LYS A 438 3.90 31.15 -20.95
C LYS A 438 4.24 31.31 -22.43
N SER A 439 3.27 31.71 -23.24
CA SER A 439 3.46 31.98 -24.67
C SER A 439 2.34 32.87 -25.22
N ASP A 440 2.64 33.66 -26.22
CA ASP A 440 1.63 34.48 -26.92
C ASP A 440 0.79 33.63 -27.89
N SER A 441 1.36 32.54 -28.42
CA SER A 441 0.68 31.58 -29.28
C SER A 441 1.23 30.16 -29.08
N LEU A 442 0.38 29.15 -29.28
CA LEU A 442 0.78 27.75 -29.23
C LEU A 442 1.22 27.27 -30.63
N THR A 443 2.51 27.03 -30.79
CA THR A 443 3.04 26.28 -31.94
C THR A 443 2.95 24.77 -31.68
N GLU A 444 3.03 23.97 -32.75
CA GLU A 444 3.03 22.50 -32.60
C GLU A 444 4.18 21.99 -31.72
N SER A 445 5.37 22.59 -31.80
CA SER A 445 6.52 22.25 -30.95
C SER A 445 6.22 22.48 -29.48
N ILE A 446 5.63 23.63 -29.13
CA ILE A 446 5.24 23.96 -27.74
C ILE A 446 4.21 22.97 -27.22
N ILE A 447 3.17 22.66 -28.03
CA ILE A 447 2.11 21.72 -27.65
C ILE A 447 2.72 20.33 -27.39
N ARG A 448 3.59 19.84 -28.29
CA ARG A 448 4.23 18.53 -28.12
C ARG A 448 5.15 18.48 -26.89
N THR A 449 5.98 19.49 -26.66
CA THR A 449 6.88 19.54 -25.51
C THR A 449 6.11 19.62 -24.20
N ALA A 450 5.11 20.50 -24.09
CA ALA A 450 4.27 20.61 -22.90
C ALA A 450 3.47 19.32 -22.62
N SER A 451 2.91 18.72 -23.67
CA SER A 451 2.17 17.45 -23.56
C SER A 451 3.06 16.30 -23.14
N MET A 452 4.28 16.23 -23.65
CA MET A 452 5.26 15.21 -23.26
C MET A 452 5.69 15.36 -21.79
N LEU A 453 5.89 16.61 -21.31
CA LEU A 453 6.14 16.87 -19.88
C LEU A 453 4.96 16.44 -19.00
N ALA A 454 3.72 16.76 -19.41
CA ALA A 454 2.52 16.35 -18.69
C ALA A 454 2.39 14.81 -18.62
N ALA A 455 2.65 14.13 -19.73
CA ALA A 455 2.62 12.66 -19.82
C ALA A 455 3.73 12.01 -18.97
N TYR A 456 4.95 12.54 -19.03
CA TYR A 456 6.10 12.00 -18.27
C TYR A 456 5.90 12.05 -16.77
N TYR A 457 5.33 13.14 -16.26
CA TYR A 457 5.04 13.30 -14.81
C TYR A 457 3.61 12.86 -14.46
N SER A 458 3.08 11.83 -15.13
CA SER A 458 1.77 11.24 -14.86
C SER A 458 1.84 9.77 -14.47
N SER A 459 0.71 9.22 -14.02
CA SER A 459 0.55 7.78 -13.78
C SER A 459 0.64 6.94 -15.06
N GLN A 460 0.43 7.55 -16.21
CA GLN A 460 0.47 6.90 -17.54
C GLN A 460 1.86 6.93 -18.20
N ARG A 461 2.91 7.34 -17.48
CA ARG A 461 4.28 7.48 -18.02
C ARG A 461 4.78 6.29 -18.85
N LEU A 462 4.38 5.07 -18.50
CA LEU A 462 4.82 3.83 -19.17
C LEU A 462 3.86 3.37 -20.28
N SER A 463 2.83 4.17 -20.60
CA SER A 463 1.87 3.88 -21.66
C SER A 463 2.31 4.51 -22.97
N SER A 464 1.80 4.00 -24.08
CA SER A 464 1.93 4.59 -25.41
C SER A 464 0.68 5.40 -25.77
N SER A 465 0.83 6.37 -26.65
CA SER A 465 -0.29 7.19 -27.18
C SER A 465 -1.12 7.83 -26.07
N ILE A 466 -0.45 8.54 -25.14
CA ILE A 466 -1.05 9.11 -23.94
C ILE A 466 -1.92 10.33 -24.33
N PRO A 467 -3.21 10.34 -23.96
CA PRO A 467 -4.09 11.47 -24.24
C PRO A 467 -3.78 12.62 -23.28
N VAL A 468 -3.41 13.78 -23.81
CA VAL A 468 -3.18 15.02 -23.07
C VAL A 468 -4.17 16.08 -23.53
N ILE A 469 -4.86 16.69 -22.57
CA ILE A 469 -5.75 17.84 -22.84
C ILE A 469 -5.02 19.15 -22.55
N TYR A 470 -5.36 20.18 -23.32
CA TYR A 470 -4.80 21.52 -23.14
C TYR A 470 -5.82 22.60 -23.48
N THR A 471 -5.69 23.74 -22.81
CA THR A 471 -6.57 24.89 -23.01
C THR A 471 -5.90 26.16 -22.48
N ASP A 472 -6.51 27.34 -22.73
CA ASP A 472 -6.15 28.56 -22.01
C ASP A 472 -6.41 28.37 -20.51
N ILE A 473 -5.45 28.75 -19.68
CA ILE A 473 -5.53 28.54 -18.21
C ILE A 473 -6.77 29.16 -17.56
N LYS A 474 -7.36 30.18 -18.17
CA LYS A 474 -8.63 30.81 -17.69
C LYS A 474 -9.82 29.86 -17.73
N ASN A 475 -9.78 28.88 -18.62
CA ASN A 475 -10.82 27.87 -18.77
C ASN A 475 -10.73 26.77 -17.70
N VAL A 476 -9.68 26.79 -16.85
CA VAL A 476 -9.44 25.83 -15.79
C VAL A 476 -9.93 26.41 -14.45
N LYS A 477 -10.94 25.78 -13.86
CA LYS A 477 -11.51 26.21 -12.57
C LYS A 477 -11.30 25.14 -11.51
N ARG A 478 -10.80 25.55 -10.33
CA ARG A 478 -10.71 24.67 -9.15
C ARG A 478 -12.10 24.20 -8.71
N MET A 479 -12.14 22.95 -8.24
CA MET A 479 -13.30 22.45 -7.49
C MET A 479 -13.15 22.81 -6.01
N ALA A 480 -14.14 23.53 -5.46
CA ALA A 480 -14.12 23.92 -4.05
C ALA A 480 -14.25 22.71 -3.12
N ASN A 481 -13.61 22.79 -1.94
CA ASN A 481 -13.72 21.80 -0.85
C ASN A 481 -13.24 20.37 -1.20
N LYS A 482 -12.40 20.19 -2.19
CA LYS A 482 -11.74 18.90 -2.47
C LYS A 482 -10.32 18.88 -1.88
N PRO A 483 -9.84 17.72 -1.40
CA PRO A 483 -8.54 17.59 -0.74
C PRO A 483 -7.33 17.73 -1.70
N ALA A 484 -7.56 17.72 -2.99
CA ALA A 484 -6.57 17.97 -4.04
C ALA A 484 -7.09 19.01 -5.02
N SER A 485 -6.22 19.55 -5.85
CA SER A 485 -6.58 20.52 -6.89
C SER A 485 -7.33 19.86 -8.05
N LEU A 486 -8.50 19.30 -7.81
CA LEU A 486 -9.39 18.88 -8.88
C LEU A 486 -9.90 20.11 -9.65
N VAL A 487 -9.90 20.01 -10.97
CA VAL A 487 -10.26 21.08 -11.86
C VAL A 487 -11.43 20.71 -12.78
N LYS A 488 -12.27 21.69 -13.07
CA LYS A 488 -13.21 21.63 -14.18
C LYS A 488 -12.60 22.39 -15.35
N VAL A 489 -12.50 21.76 -16.49
CA VAL A 489 -11.90 22.31 -17.70
C VAL A 489 -13.01 22.60 -18.72
N LYS A 490 -12.85 23.69 -19.47
CA LYS A 490 -13.74 24.05 -20.58
C LYS A 490 -12.90 24.30 -21.83
N ASN A 491 -13.50 24.08 -23.00
CA ASN A 491 -12.88 24.35 -24.30
C ASN A 491 -11.51 23.68 -24.47
N GLU A 492 -11.35 22.47 -23.90
CA GLU A 492 -10.14 21.70 -24.05
C GLU A 492 -9.98 21.14 -25.45
N LYS A 493 -8.73 21.09 -25.91
CA LYS A 493 -8.28 20.32 -27.06
C LYS A 493 -7.49 19.13 -26.56
N ALA A 494 -7.41 18.09 -27.34
CA ALA A 494 -6.67 16.86 -26.99
C ALA A 494 -5.60 16.56 -28.04
N ILE A 495 -4.48 16.01 -27.57
CA ILE A 495 -3.41 15.45 -28.41
C ILE A 495 -2.98 14.10 -27.79
N TYR A 496 -2.59 13.16 -28.65
CA TYR A 496 -1.96 11.91 -28.24
C TYR A 496 -0.45 12.05 -28.39
N ILE A 497 0.29 11.67 -27.34
CA ILE A 497 1.75 11.85 -27.28
C ILE A 497 2.44 10.60 -26.79
N ASP A 498 3.55 10.24 -27.39
CA ASP A 498 4.52 9.27 -26.88
C ASP A 498 5.66 10.01 -26.20
N ILE A 499 6.21 9.41 -25.14
CA ILE A 499 7.27 10.01 -24.35
C ILE A 499 8.63 9.68 -24.98
N ASP A 500 9.38 10.72 -25.31
CA ASP A 500 10.80 10.65 -25.65
C ASP A 500 11.63 10.95 -24.39
N GLU A 501 12.11 9.87 -23.72
CA GLU A 501 12.88 10.00 -22.48
C GLU A 501 14.20 10.76 -22.69
N THR A 502 14.83 10.64 -23.86
CA THR A 502 16.08 11.37 -24.19
C THR A 502 15.82 12.87 -24.23
N LYS A 503 14.76 13.29 -24.91
CA LYS A 503 14.36 14.70 -24.97
C LYS A 503 13.99 15.24 -23.59
N ILE A 504 13.24 14.49 -22.78
CA ILE A 504 12.90 14.88 -21.40
C ILE A 504 14.15 15.02 -20.56
N HIS A 505 15.10 14.08 -20.65
CA HIS A 505 16.35 14.13 -19.92
C HIS A 505 17.13 15.41 -20.25
N ASN A 506 17.28 15.74 -21.53
CA ASN A 506 17.95 16.96 -21.96
C ASN A 506 17.26 18.21 -21.41
N LEU A 507 15.92 18.30 -21.52
CA LEU A 507 15.14 19.43 -20.99
C LEU A 507 15.23 19.62 -19.47
N THR A 508 15.46 18.54 -18.70
CA THR A 508 15.43 18.58 -17.22
C THR A 508 16.82 18.63 -16.58
N HIS A 509 17.90 18.30 -17.30
CA HIS A 509 19.27 18.19 -16.78
C HIS A 509 20.25 19.18 -17.41
N GLU A 510 19.87 19.99 -18.39
CA GLU A 510 20.64 21.13 -18.82
C GLU A 510 20.62 22.23 -17.74
N ARG A 511 21.53 22.10 -16.76
CA ARG A 511 21.95 23.14 -15.81
C ARG A 511 23.45 23.09 -15.62
#